data_7ba86030ea78e41155ed68b22a9b83da
#
_entry.id   7ba86030ea78e41155ed68b22a9b83da
#
_cell.length_a   1.000
_cell.length_b   1.000
_cell.length_c   1.000
_cell.angle_alpha   90.00
_cell.angle_beta   90.00
_cell.angle_gamma   90.00
#
_symmetry.space_group_name_H-M   'P 1'
#
loop_
_entity.id
_entity.type
_entity.pdbx_description
1 polymer ?
#
loop_
_entity_poly.entity_id
_entity_poly.type
_entity_poly.pdbx_seq_one_letter_code
_entity_poly.pdbx_strand_id
1 'polypeptide(L)'
;MEVNITQDALGTHLDWQHEGVTAHMIDWFWSNMEKAVLLWHPEQHEPLQWAVPVTPGDPRGSVHIAPQTWNDGSRQNLYIRMERLEEVPPEIRDYICYEHVYIAAGLGFGEESLINPSPMGYRLHQWEKTDYGVVGKSSAFGTRKKETHEDGKIWAAHCAQEIGNWGVFLPQLHSLYKPVRNPLYNPFADLSLEGRGREARYRFLK
;
A
#
# COMPACT_ATOMS: atom_id res chain seq x y z
N MET A 1 10.92 -14.02 -6.47
CA MET A 1 9.67 -13.32 -6.82
C MET A 1 9.60 -13.12 -8.32
N GLU A 2 8.52 -13.51 -8.96
CA GLU A 2 8.24 -13.20 -10.37
C GLU A 2 7.41 -11.93 -10.43
N VAL A 3 7.73 -11.05 -11.39
CA VAL A 3 7.08 -9.74 -11.57
C VAL A 3 6.80 -9.53 -13.05
N ASN A 4 5.59 -9.09 -13.37
CA ASN A 4 5.21 -8.68 -14.71
C ASN A 4 4.64 -7.25 -14.67
N ILE A 5 5.16 -6.36 -15.52
CA ILE A 5 4.75 -4.95 -15.58
C ILE A 5 3.97 -4.72 -16.87
N THR A 6 2.79 -4.15 -16.74
CA THR A 6 1.94 -3.74 -17.87
C THR A 6 1.49 -2.29 -17.68
N GLN A 7 1.11 -1.64 -18.79
CA GLN A 7 0.56 -0.28 -18.77
C GLN A 7 -0.66 -0.21 -19.67
N ASP A 8 -1.66 0.56 -19.25
CA ASP A 8 -2.85 0.84 -20.03
C ASP A 8 -3.20 2.34 -20.07
N ALA A 9 -4.42 2.68 -20.46
CA ALA A 9 -4.86 4.07 -20.55
C ALA A 9 -5.00 4.76 -19.18
N LEU A 10 -5.16 4.00 -18.08
CA LEU A 10 -5.40 4.51 -16.73
C LEU A 10 -4.15 4.50 -15.86
N GLY A 11 -3.22 3.56 -16.07
CA GLY A 11 -2.07 3.50 -15.21
C GLY A 11 -1.04 2.42 -15.52
N THR A 12 -0.19 2.17 -14.55
CA THR A 12 0.85 1.14 -14.56
C THR A 12 0.51 0.06 -13.56
N HIS A 13 0.65 -1.19 -13.94
CA HIS A 13 0.26 -2.36 -13.17
C HIS A 13 1.43 -3.31 -13.04
N LEU A 14 1.62 -3.83 -11.83
CA LEU A 14 2.63 -4.79 -11.45
C LEU A 14 1.93 -6.04 -10.93
N ASP A 15 1.92 -7.13 -11.69
CA ASP A 15 1.51 -8.45 -11.21
C ASP A 15 2.70 -9.13 -10.54
N TRP A 16 2.47 -9.77 -9.39
CA TRP A 16 3.52 -10.38 -8.59
C TRP A 16 3.03 -11.61 -7.82
N GLN A 17 3.96 -12.50 -7.46
CA GLN A 17 3.73 -13.60 -6.56
C GLN A 17 4.88 -13.76 -5.58
N HIS A 18 4.58 -14.24 -4.37
CA HIS A 18 5.54 -14.38 -3.29
C HIS A 18 5.33 -15.68 -2.53
N GLU A 19 6.38 -16.51 -2.49
CA GLU A 19 6.41 -17.69 -1.64
C GLU A 19 6.81 -17.33 -0.21
N GLY A 20 6.27 -18.05 0.78
CA GLY A 20 6.63 -17.89 2.19
C GLY A 20 6.09 -16.64 2.89
N VAL A 21 5.41 -15.75 2.17
CA VAL A 21 4.63 -14.64 2.73
C VAL A 21 3.15 -15.04 2.71
N THR A 22 2.41 -14.72 3.77
CA THR A 22 0.96 -14.97 3.82
C THR A 22 0.17 -13.68 3.64
N ALA A 23 -1.08 -13.78 3.20
CA ALA A 23 -1.98 -12.63 3.08
C ALA A 23 -2.10 -11.87 4.41
N HIS A 24 -2.23 -12.61 5.53
CA HIS A 24 -2.29 -12.03 6.87
C HIS A 24 -1.01 -11.26 7.28
N MET A 25 0.17 -11.66 6.84
CA MET A 25 1.41 -10.89 7.06
C MET A 25 1.37 -9.55 6.34
N ILE A 26 0.80 -9.49 5.14
CA ILE A 26 0.66 -8.25 4.38
C ILE A 26 -0.41 -7.35 5.01
N ASP A 27 -1.55 -7.91 5.47
CA ASP A 27 -2.58 -7.17 6.23
C ASP A 27 -1.96 -6.52 7.47
N TRP A 28 -1.17 -7.31 8.21
CA TRP A 28 -0.47 -6.82 9.39
C TRP A 28 0.52 -5.70 9.03
N PHE A 29 1.27 -5.83 7.95
CA PHE A 29 2.23 -4.81 7.49
C PHE A 29 1.53 -3.47 7.24
N TRP A 30 0.46 -3.44 6.48
CA TRP A 30 -0.29 -2.22 6.18
C TRP A 30 -0.88 -1.55 7.42
N SER A 31 -1.17 -2.32 8.45
CA SER A 31 -1.65 -1.82 9.74
C SER A 31 -0.51 -1.37 10.69
N ASN A 32 0.74 -1.65 10.34
CA ASN A 32 1.93 -1.45 11.19
C ASN A 32 3.13 -0.90 10.41
N MET A 33 2.89 -0.09 9.39
CA MET A 33 3.91 0.41 8.47
C MET A 33 5.07 1.13 9.20
N GLU A 34 4.79 1.86 10.27
CA GLU A 34 5.80 2.57 11.07
C GLU A 34 6.88 1.64 11.66
N LYS A 35 6.59 0.34 11.76
CA LYS A 35 7.53 -0.67 12.27
C LYS A 35 8.46 -1.23 11.20
N ALA A 36 8.13 -1.01 9.91
CA ALA A 36 8.76 -1.75 8.83
C ALA A 36 9.11 -0.92 7.59
N VAL A 37 8.76 0.36 7.52
CA VAL A 37 8.95 1.18 6.32
C VAL A 37 10.40 1.21 5.84
N LEU A 38 11.36 1.26 6.76
CA LEU A 38 12.80 1.23 6.44
C LEU A 38 13.28 -0.14 5.93
N LEU A 39 12.62 -1.22 6.33
CA LEU A 39 12.90 -2.57 5.83
C LEU A 39 12.25 -2.81 4.47
N TRP A 40 11.18 -2.08 4.20
CA TRP A 40 10.42 -2.20 2.97
C TRP A 40 11.18 -1.65 1.76
N HIS A 41 11.81 -0.47 1.90
CA HIS A 41 12.75 0.04 0.89
C HIS A 41 13.94 0.74 1.56
N PRO A 42 14.97 -0.03 1.99
CA PRO A 42 16.04 0.50 2.83
C PRO A 42 16.93 1.55 2.16
N GLU A 43 16.95 1.58 0.81
CA GLU A 43 17.76 2.54 0.06
C GLU A 43 17.07 3.89 -0.17
N GLN A 44 15.74 3.92 -0.17
CA GLN A 44 15.00 5.14 -0.54
C GLN A 44 14.10 5.66 0.57
N HIS A 45 13.52 4.79 1.42
CA HIS A 45 12.62 5.23 2.48
C HIS A 45 13.37 5.83 3.66
N GLU A 46 12.77 6.86 4.23
CA GLU A 46 13.16 7.46 5.50
C GLU A 46 12.11 7.09 6.58
N PRO A 47 12.37 7.39 7.88
CA PRO A 47 11.42 7.07 8.94
C PRO A 47 10.03 7.67 8.69
N LEU A 48 9.01 6.81 8.75
CA LEU A 48 7.62 7.21 8.58
C LEU A 48 7.18 8.17 9.68
N GLN A 49 6.37 9.16 9.31
CA GLN A 49 5.72 10.08 10.23
C GLN A 49 4.20 10.04 10.02
N TRP A 50 3.45 10.10 11.11
CA TRP A 50 1.99 10.20 11.05
C TRP A 50 1.55 11.66 11.10
N ALA A 51 0.90 12.16 10.04
CA ALA A 51 0.15 13.41 10.05
C ALA A 51 -1.24 13.20 10.68
N VAL A 52 -1.88 12.08 10.35
CA VAL A 52 -3.11 11.60 11.01
C VAL A 52 -2.87 10.14 11.40
N PRO A 53 -2.72 9.83 12.70
CA PRO A 53 -2.37 8.49 13.13
C PRO A 53 -3.46 7.46 12.87
N VAL A 54 -3.07 6.18 12.81
CA VAL A 54 -3.99 5.05 12.70
C VAL A 54 -4.87 4.96 13.94
N THR A 55 -6.16 4.83 13.75
CA THR A 55 -7.07 4.39 14.81
C THR A 55 -6.86 2.89 15.05
N PRO A 56 -6.68 2.43 16.30
CA PRO A 56 -6.49 1.01 16.57
C PRO A 56 -7.57 0.13 15.93
N GLY A 57 -7.13 -0.80 15.05
CA GLY A 57 -8.01 -1.70 14.32
C GLY A 57 -8.69 -1.11 13.08
N ASP A 58 -8.49 0.18 12.78
CA ASP A 58 -9.01 0.82 11.56
C ASP A 58 -7.99 1.82 10.98
N PRO A 59 -7.17 1.42 10.02
CA PRO A 59 -6.19 2.31 9.39
C PRO A 59 -6.80 3.28 8.37
N ARG A 60 -8.08 3.15 8.01
CA ARG A 60 -8.74 4.00 7.01
C ARG A 60 -8.82 5.46 7.47
N GLY A 61 -8.47 6.38 6.59
CA GLY A 61 -8.42 7.81 6.87
C GLY A 61 -7.13 8.27 7.56
N SER A 62 -6.25 7.33 7.99
CA SER A 62 -4.92 7.71 8.47
C SER A 62 -4.12 8.36 7.34
N VAL A 63 -3.23 9.30 7.70
CA VAL A 63 -2.33 9.95 6.75
C VAL A 63 -0.91 9.83 7.27
N HIS A 64 -0.06 9.19 6.49
CA HIS A 64 1.36 9.20 6.76
C HIS A 64 2.10 10.13 5.79
N ILE A 65 3.20 10.67 6.25
CA ILE A 65 4.18 11.34 5.41
C ILE A 65 5.16 10.25 5.01
N ALA A 66 5.38 10.10 3.70
CA ALA A 66 6.34 9.17 3.14
C ALA A 66 7.60 9.93 2.70
N PRO A 67 8.57 10.19 3.62
CA PRO A 67 9.82 10.78 3.23
C PRO A 67 10.63 9.75 2.48
N GLN A 68 11.08 10.11 1.29
CA GLN A 68 11.96 9.23 0.50
C GLN A 68 12.91 10.03 -0.36
N THR A 69 14.07 9.44 -0.64
CA THR A 69 15.08 9.96 -1.56
C THR A 69 15.19 9.01 -2.74
N TRP A 70 14.88 9.50 -3.92
CA TRP A 70 14.96 8.74 -5.16
C TRP A 70 16.41 8.50 -5.62
N ASN A 71 16.63 7.58 -6.55
CA ASN A 71 17.96 7.25 -7.07
C ASN A 71 18.70 8.44 -7.74
N ASP A 72 17.98 9.45 -8.21
CA ASP A 72 18.53 10.70 -8.74
C ASP A 72 18.93 11.71 -7.66
N GLY A 73 18.75 11.37 -6.38
CA GLY A 73 19.00 12.22 -5.22
C GLY A 73 17.88 13.22 -4.90
N SER A 74 16.81 13.26 -5.68
CA SER A 74 15.66 14.08 -5.35
C SER A 74 14.92 13.53 -4.13
N ARG A 75 14.51 14.43 -3.22
CA ARG A 75 13.78 14.07 -2.00
C ARG A 75 12.35 14.56 -2.07
N GLN A 76 11.43 13.74 -1.61
CA GLN A 76 10.02 14.11 -1.48
C GLN A 76 9.45 13.71 -0.12
N ASN A 77 8.43 14.45 0.31
CA ASN A 77 7.62 14.19 1.50
C ASN A 77 6.15 14.12 1.07
N LEU A 78 5.75 13.01 0.48
CA LEU A 78 4.38 12.82 0.02
C LEU A 78 3.46 12.52 1.21
N TYR A 79 2.35 13.25 1.33
CA TYR A 79 1.26 12.95 2.25
C TYR A 79 0.37 11.89 1.61
N ILE A 80 0.26 10.74 2.23
CA ILE A 80 -0.45 9.58 1.69
C ILE A 80 -1.55 9.17 2.67
N ARG A 81 -2.80 9.20 2.20
CA ARG A 81 -3.97 8.76 2.97
C ARG A 81 -4.35 7.34 2.59
N MET A 82 -4.61 6.49 3.58
CA MET A 82 -5.31 5.25 3.33
C MET A 82 -6.79 5.54 3.07
N GLU A 83 -7.28 5.17 1.88
CA GLU A 83 -8.62 5.49 1.43
C GLU A 83 -9.68 4.55 1.99
N ARG A 84 -10.90 5.11 2.07
CA ARG A 84 -12.13 4.33 2.16
C ARG A 84 -12.53 3.92 0.75
N LEU A 85 -12.88 2.66 0.53
CA LEU A 85 -13.19 2.17 -0.84
C LEU A 85 -14.36 2.90 -1.48
N GLU A 86 -15.33 3.30 -0.68
CA GLU A 86 -16.49 4.07 -1.14
C GLU A 86 -16.13 5.48 -1.65
N GLU A 87 -14.98 6.02 -1.26
CA GLU A 87 -14.47 7.34 -1.67
C GLU A 87 -13.58 7.27 -2.93
N VAL A 88 -13.18 6.06 -3.32
CA VAL A 88 -12.33 5.83 -4.50
C VAL A 88 -13.16 5.88 -5.79
N PRO A 89 -12.67 6.55 -6.87
CA PRO A 89 -13.35 6.58 -8.15
C PRO A 89 -13.75 5.18 -8.66
N PRO A 90 -14.96 5.02 -9.23
CA PRO A 90 -15.45 3.73 -9.71
C PRO A 90 -14.52 3.05 -10.71
N GLU A 91 -13.93 3.81 -11.63
CA GLU A 91 -13.01 3.32 -12.65
C GLU A 91 -11.73 2.70 -12.05
N ILE A 92 -11.28 3.15 -10.88
CA ILE A 92 -10.15 2.55 -10.15
C ILE A 92 -10.62 1.31 -9.39
N ARG A 93 -11.82 1.35 -8.79
CA ARG A 93 -12.39 0.18 -8.11
C ARG A 93 -12.67 -0.99 -9.05
N ASP A 94 -12.91 -0.74 -10.33
CA ASP A 94 -13.09 -1.78 -11.35
C ASP A 94 -11.83 -2.67 -11.52
N TYR A 95 -10.64 -2.19 -11.08
CA TYR A 95 -9.40 -2.98 -11.06
C TYR A 95 -9.27 -3.90 -9.84
N ILE A 96 -10.16 -3.85 -8.85
CA ILE A 96 -10.10 -4.72 -7.68
C ILE A 96 -10.54 -6.13 -8.08
N CYS A 97 -9.62 -7.10 -7.98
CA CYS A 97 -9.84 -8.48 -8.39
C CYS A 97 -9.43 -9.54 -7.36
N TYR A 98 -8.70 -9.14 -6.30
CA TYR A 98 -8.24 -10.02 -5.23
C TYR A 98 -9.00 -9.81 -3.92
N GLU A 99 -8.83 -10.73 -2.95
CA GLU A 99 -9.60 -10.76 -1.70
C GLU A 99 -9.21 -9.69 -0.69
N HIS A 100 -7.93 -9.29 -0.69
CA HIS A 100 -7.39 -8.27 0.19
C HIS A 100 -6.99 -7.04 -0.62
N VAL A 101 -7.17 -5.86 -0.04
CA VAL A 101 -6.80 -4.62 -0.70
C VAL A 101 -6.31 -3.57 0.30
N TYR A 102 -5.31 -2.82 -0.11
CA TYR A 102 -4.91 -1.54 0.45
C TYR A 102 -4.90 -0.51 -0.67
N ILE A 103 -5.60 0.60 -0.47
CA ILE A 103 -5.59 1.69 -1.43
C ILE A 103 -5.16 2.99 -0.76
N ALA A 104 -4.20 3.65 -1.37
CA ALA A 104 -3.61 4.87 -0.89
C ALA A 104 -3.83 6.02 -1.88
N ALA A 105 -4.16 7.19 -1.37
CA ALA A 105 -4.23 8.42 -2.14
C ALA A 105 -3.04 9.33 -1.81
N GLY A 106 -2.26 9.70 -2.81
CA GLY A 106 -1.28 10.78 -2.69
C GLY A 106 -2.00 12.12 -2.66
N LEU A 107 -1.88 12.88 -1.57
CA LEU A 107 -2.60 14.15 -1.39
C LEU A 107 -1.78 15.34 -1.89
N GLY A 108 -0.47 15.36 -1.66
CA GLY A 108 0.45 16.43 -2.00
C GLY A 108 1.71 16.40 -1.14
N PHE A 109 2.55 17.45 -1.23
CA PHE A 109 3.89 17.47 -0.65
C PHE A 109 4.04 18.37 0.59
N GLY A 110 2.98 18.95 1.10
CA GLY A 110 2.97 19.84 2.26
C GLY A 110 1.70 19.71 3.10
N GLU A 111 1.70 20.31 4.30
CA GLU A 111 0.58 20.28 5.24
C GLU A 111 -0.73 20.85 4.66
N GLU A 112 -0.63 21.77 3.71
CA GLU A 112 -1.78 22.30 2.97
C GLU A 112 -2.60 21.21 2.26
N SER A 113 -1.98 20.07 1.97
CA SER A 113 -2.64 18.90 1.40
C SER A 113 -3.71 18.29 2.33
N LEU A 114 -3.63 18.54 3.64
CA LEU A 114 -4.61 18.09 4.62
C LEU A 114 -5.86 18.97 4.64
N ILE A 115 -5.74 20.25 4.20
CA ILE A 115 -6.86 21.20 4.20
C ILE A 115 -7.80 20.96 3.03
N ASN A 116 -7.24 20.60 1.88
CA ASN A 116 -8.02 20.27 0.68
C ASN A 116 -7.51 18.97 0.05
N PRO A 117 -7.90 17.83 0.60
CA PRO A 117 -7.31 16.52 0.33
C PRO A 117 -7.78 15.90 -0.99
N SER A 118 -7.76 16.66 -2.10
CA SER A 118 -8.04 16.11 -3.44
C SER A 118 -6.86 15.25 -3.90
N PRO A 119 -7.02 13.95 -4.15
CA PRO A 119 -5.93 13.07 -4.54
C PRO A 119 -5.23 13.47 -5.84
N MET A 120 -3.90 13.43 -5.84
CA MET A 120 -3.07 13.58 -7.04
C MET A 120 -3.08 12.29 -7.87
N GLY A 121 -3.26 11.15 -7.20
CA GLY A 121 -3.29 9.83 -7.77
C GLY A 121 -3.51 8.78 -6.69
N TYR A 122 -3.68 7.55 -7.11
CA TYR A 122 -3.91 6.41 -6.24
C TYR A 122 -2.87 5.33 -6.44
N ARG A 123 -2.61 4.57 -5.37
CA ARG A 123 -1.85 3.32 -5.38
C ARG A 123 -2.76 2.24 -4.81
N LEU A 124 -3.08 1.26 -5.64
CA LEU A 124 -3.91 0.11 -5.29
C LEU A 124 -3.00 -1.10 -5.15
N HIS A 125 -2.89 -1.65 -3.95
CA HIS A 125 -2.24 -2.91 -3.68
C HIS A 125 -3.28 -3.93 -3.30
N GLN A 126 -3.26 -5.09 -3.91
CA GLN A 126 -4.24 -6.15 -3.67
C GLN A 126 -3.57 -7.52 -3.76
N TRP A 127 -4.08 -8.48 -2.99
CA TRP A 127 -3.49 -9.81 -2.90
C TRP A 127 -4.51 -10.84 -2.46
N GLU A 128 -4.18 -12.09 -2.70
CA GLU A 128 -4.93 -13.23 -2.17
C GLU A 128 -4.00 -14.41 -1.89
N LYS A 129 -4.49 -15.32 -1.06
CA LYS A 129 -3.76 -16.53 -0.66
C LYS A 129 -3.66 -17.51 -1.83
N THR A 130 -2.49 -18.17 -1.92
CA THR A 130 -2.26 -19.38 -2.73
C THR A 130 -1.83 -20.53 -1.83
N ASP A 131 -1.66 -21.72 -2.42
CA ASP A 131 -1.21 -22.90 -1.67
C ASP A 131 0.23 -22.78 -1.12
N TYR A 132 1.05 -21.89 -1.70
CA TYR A 132 2.47 -21.73 -1.36
C TYR A 132 2.83 -20.30 -0.85
N GLY A 133 1.87 -19.39 -0.85
CA GLY A 133 2.12 -18.01 -0.44
C GLY A 133 1.00 -17.07 -0.84
N VAL A 134 1.32 -16.03 -1.62
CA VAL A 134 0.38 -15.02 -2.11
C VAL A 134 0.62 -14.69 -3.57
N VAL A 135 -0.44 -14.34 -4.25
CA VAL A 135 -0.43 -13.64 -5.53
C VAL A 135 -1.01 -12.25 -5.34
N GLY A 136 -0.55 -11.28 -6.09
CA GLY A 136 -1.08 -9.93 -5.97
C GLY A 136 -0.84 -9.06 -7.19
N LYS A 137 -1.44 -7.88 -7.13
CA LYS A 137 -1.30 -6.82 -8.13
C LYS A 137 -1.18 -5.47 -7.43
N SER A 138 -0.20 -4.69 -7.86
CA SER A 138 -0.06 -3.29 -7.45
C SER A 138 -0.27 -2.39 -8.68
N SER A 139 -1.02 -1.30 -8.51
CA SER A 139 -1.37 -0.41 -9.61
C SER A 139 -1.22 1.04 -9.20
N ALA A 140 -0.67 1.85 -10.12
CA ALA A 140 -0.53 3.29 -9.98
C ALA A 140 -1.45 4.00 -10.96
N PHE A 141 -2.27 4.92 -10.45
CA PHE A 141 -3.22 5.73 -11.23
C PHE A 141 -2.99 7.22 -10.95
N GLY A 142 -2.73 8.00 -11.99
CA GLY A 142 -2.71 9.46 -11.91
C GLY A 142 -4.10 10.06 -12.10
N THR A 143 -4.48 11.05 -11.29
CA THR A 143 -5.81 11.72 -11.39
C THR A 143 -5.70 13.17 -11.78
N ARG A 144 -4.82 13.96 -11.15
CA ARG A 144 -4.62 15.38 -11.51
C ARG A 144 -3.68 15.55 -12.70
N LYS A 145 -2.71 14.66 -12.84
CA LYS A 145 -1.78 14.61 -13.95
C LYS A 145 -1.73 13.17 -14.41
N LYS A 146 -1.97 12.94 -15.69
CA LYS A 146 -1.76 11.62 -16.27
C LYS A 146 -0.31 11.22 -16.02
N GLU A 147 -0.11 10.09 -15.38
CA GLU A 147 1.22 9.54 -15.16
C GLU A 147 1.85 9.25 -16.54
N THR A 148 3.07 9.70 -16.76
CA THR A 148 3.76 9.38 -18.02
C THR A 148 4.17 7.92 -18.01
N HIS A 149 4.43 7.35 -19.20
CA HIS A 149 4.92 6.00 -19.33
C HIS A 149 6.22 5.76 -18.54
N GLU A 150 7.12 6.75 -18.51
CA GLU A 150 8.39 6.67 -17.79
C GLU A 150 8.18 6.84 -16.26
N ASP A 151 7.32 7.75 -15.80
CA ASP A 151 6.98 7.87 -14.37
C ASP A 151 6.43 6.53 -13.84
N GLY A 152 5.56 5.88 -14.62
CA GLY A 152 5.02 4.57 -14.27
C GLY A 152 6.08 3.48 -14.15
N LYS A 153 7.11 3.48 -15.01
CA LYS A 153 8.22 2.53 -14.91
C LYS A 153 9.08 2.77 -13.66
N ILE A 154 9.35 4.04 -13.32
CA ILE A 154 10.10 4.40 -12.11
C ILE A 154 9.35 3.90 -10.88
N TRP A 155 8.04 4.18 -10.81
CA TRP A 155 7.23 3.66 -9.72
C TRP A 155 7.18 2.13 -9.68
N ALA A 156 7.03 1.46 -10.81
CA ALA A 156 6.96 0.00 -10.86
C ALA A 156 8.28 -0.65 -10.39
N ALA A 157 9.43 -0.08 -10.74
CA ALA A 157 10.72 -0.55 -10.27
C ALA A 157 10.87 -0.40 -8.74
N HIS A 158 10.46 0.74 -8.18
CA HIS A 158 10.42 0.99 -6.74
C HIS A 158 9.50 -0.03 -6.05
N CYS A 159 8.26 -0.15 -6.50
CA CYS A 159 7.27 -1.07 -5.95
C CYS A 159 7.71 -2.55 -6.02
N ALA A 160 8.42 -2.94 -7.09
CA ALA A 160 8.96 -4.30 -7.21
C ALA A 160 10.01 -4.60 -6.12
N GLN A 161 10.85 -3.63 -5.76
CA GLN A 161 11.81 -3.78 -4.66
C GLN A 161 11.10 -3.87 -3.31
N GLU A 162 10.12 -3.01 -3.07
CA GLU A 162 9.29 -3.02 -1.87
C GLU A 162 8.65 -4.38 -1.64
N ILE A 163 7.97 -4.92 -2.65
CA ILE A 163 7.31 -6.22 -2.59
C ILE A 163 8.33 -7.34 -2.40
N GLY A 164 9.46 -7.28 -3.12
CA GLY A 164 10.54 -8.27 -2.96
C GLY A 164 11.08 -8.34 -1.53
N ASN A 165 11.19 -7.21 -0.87
CA ASN A 165 11.69 -7.13 0.50
C ASN A 165 10.73 -7.73 1.53
N TRP A 166 9.42 -7.84 1.25
CA TRP A 166 8.49 -8.57 2.14
C TRP A 166 8.96 -9.99 2.44
N GLY A 167 9.49 -10.71 1.46
CA GLY A 167 10.02 -12.05 1.69
C GLY A 167 11.26 -12.09 2.58
N VAL A 168 12.02 -10.98 2.61
CA VAL A 168 13.24 -10.88 3.43
C VAL A 168 12.92 -10.66 4.89
N PHE A 169 11.98 -9.74 5.21
CA PHE A 169 11.79 -9.32 6.61
C PHE A 169 10.44 -9.72 7.23
N LEU A 170 9.38 -9.82 6.42
CA LEU A 170 8.02 -9.86 6.95
C LEU A 170 7.71 -11.10 7.80
N PRO A 171 8.13 -12.33 7.43
CA PRO A 171 7.91 -13.51 8.26
C PRO A 171 8.53 -13.39 9.65
N GLN A 172 9.74 -12.87 9.74
CA GLN A 172 10.45 -12.70 11.01
C GLN A 172 9.83 -11.58 11.85
N LEU A 173 9.60 -10.42 11.24
CA LEU A 173 9.04 -9.26 11.94
C LEU A 173 7.63 -9.55 12.46
N HIS A 174 6.76 -10.14 11.63
CA HIS A 174 5.43 -10.56 12.04
C HIS A 174 5.46 -11.54 13.20
N SER A 175 6.38 -12.52 13.19
CA SER A 175 6.56 -13.49 14.29
C SER A 175 6.96 -12.83 15.61
N LEU A 176 7.75 -11.76 15.57
CA LEU A 176 8.13 -11.01 16.77
C LEU A 176 6.94 -10.23 17.37
N TYR A 177 6.08 -9.70 16.54
CA TYR A 177 4.91 -8.92 17.00
C TYR A 177 3.67 -9.76 17.28
N LYS A 178 3.55 -10.95 16.71
CA LYS A 178 2.39 -11.85 16.89
C LYS A 178 1.99 -12.10 18.36
N PRO A 179 2.90 -12.25 19.34
CA PRO A 179 2.54 -12.44 20.74
C PRO A 179 2.02 -11.16 21.44
N VAL A 180 2.19 -9.98 20.86
CA VAL A 180 1.67 -8.72 21.42
C VAL A 180 0.15 -8.72 21.31
N ARG A 181 -0.55 -8.78 22.44
CA ARG A 181 -2.02 -8.92 22.50
C ARG A 181 -2.75 -7.60 22.65
N ASN A 182 -2.09 -6.54 23.08
CA ASN A 182 -2.72 -5.23 23.23
C ASN A 182 -2.89 -4.57 21.86
N PRO A 183 -4.13 -4.33 21.39
CA PRO A 183 -4.39 -3.75 20.08
C PRO A 183 -3.88 -2.30 19.92
N LEU A 184 -3.62 -1.59 21.04
CA LEU A 184 -3.00 -0.25 20.99
C LEU A 184 -1.55 -0.29 20.51
N TYR A 185 -0.84 -1.41 20.75
CA TYR A 185 0.56 -1.57 20.37
C TYR A 185 0.78 -2.46 19.16
N ASN A 186 -0.20 -3.30 18.86
CA ASN A 186 -0.16 -4.21 17.73
C ASN A 186 -1.58 -4.50 17.25
N PRO A 187 -2.22 -3.52 16.60
CA PRO A 187 -3.54 -3.72 16.01
C PRO A 187 -3.41 -4.72 14.85
N PHE A 188 -3.69 -5.98 15.11
CA PHE A 188 -3.89 -6.98 14.07
C PHE A 188 -5.22 -6.67 13.39
N ALA A 189 -5.20 -5.86 12.36
CA ALA A 189 -6.34 -5.62 11.51
C ALA A 189 -6.11 -6.32 10.16
N ASP A 190 -6.90 -7.34 9.88
CA ASP A 190 -6.95 -7.91 8.54
C ASP A 190 -7.73 -6.97 7.62
N LEU A 191 -7.10 -6.55 6.55
CA LEU A 191 -7.71 -5.76 5.50
C LEU A 191 -8.25 -6.69 4.42
N SER A 192 -9.35 -7.38 4.67
CA SER A 192 -10.01 -8.21 3.66
C SER A 192 -11.13 -7.47 2.94
N LEU A 193 -11.52 -7.96 1.79
CA LEU A 193 -12.62 -7.43 0.99
C LEU A 193 -13.84 -8.34 1.02
N GLU A 194 -15.02 -7.71 1.09
CA GLU A 194 -16.28 -8.32 0.66
C GLU A 194 -16.70 -7.76 -0.70
N GLY A 195 -17.10 -8.62 -1.62
CA GLY A 195 -17.46 -8.24 -2.98
C GLY A 195 -16.25 -8.00 -3.89
N ARG A 196 -16.52 -7.53 -5.12
CA ARG A 196 -15.49 -7.22 -6.13
C ARG A 196 -15.89 -5.99 -6.94
N GLY A 197 -14.92 -5.35 -7.61
CA GLY A 197 -15.14 -4.17 -8.43
C GLY A 197 -15.85 -3.06 -7.63
N ARG A 198 -16.85 -2.45 -8.21
CA ARG A 198 -17.60 -1.33 -7.59
C ARG A 198 -18.36 -1.69 -6.32
N GLU A 199 -18.63 -2.99 -6.09
CA GLU A 199 -19.31 -3.50 -4.90
C GLU A 199 -18.34 -3.82 -3.76
N ALA A 200 -17.03 -3.70 -3.97
CA ALA A 200 -16.01 -4.01 -3.00
C ALA A 200 -16.09 -3.10 -1.77
N ARG A 201 -15.96 -3.68 -0.57
CA ARG A 201 -15.95 -2.99 0.72
C ARG A 201 -14.91 -3.60 1.64
N TYR A 202 -14.27 -2.77 2.47
CA TYR A 202 -13.37 -3.29 3.49
C TYR A 202 -14.14 -4.07 4.55
N ARG A 203 -13.58 -5.23 4.89
CA ARG A 203 -14.00 -6.04 6.02
C ARG A 203 -12.84 -6.10 7.01
N PHE A 204 -13.12 -5.76 8.26
CA PHE A 204 -12.19 -5.96 9.38
C PHE A 204 -12.66 -7.15 10.19
N LEU A 205 -11.75 -8.12 10.40
CA LEU A 205 -12.02 -9.21 11.33
C LEU A 205 -11.96 -8.62 12.76
N LYS A 206 -13.05 -8.72 13.50
CA LYS A 206 -13.14 -8.28 14.89
C LYS A 206 -12.43 -9.25 15.83
#